data_4b44e194dd5d56d3940f4f2fe25ac1e8
#
_entry.id   4b44e194dd5d56d3940f4f2fe25ac1e8
#
_cell.length_a   1.000
_cell.length_b   1.000
_cell.length_c   1.000
_cell.angle_alpha   90.00
_cell.angle_beta   90.00
_cell.angle_gamma   90.00
#
_symmetry.space_group_name_H-M   'P 1'
#
loop_
_entity.id
_entity.type
_entity.pdbx_description
1 polymer ?
#
loop_
_entity_poly.entity_id
_entity_poly.type
_entity_poly.pdbx_seq_one_letter_code
_entity_poly.pdbx_strand_id
1 'polypeptide(L)'
;MIEVKHLEKYYGSDGTVTKALDDISFISYDGEFLCIMGASGSGKSTLLNCLSTIDCASAGDILFNGVSFDSLKKSELAAFRRHNLGFIFQNYNLLDTLTLGENISLSLLINGAAQGTIQKRIHDIANQVGLSLIHI
;
A
#
# COMPACT_ATOMS: atom_id res chain seq x y z
N MET A 1 -9.82 6.17 10.10
CA MET A 1 -10.92 6.39 9.12
C MET A 1 -10.33 6.89 7.80
N ILE A 2 -10.78 6.33 6.67
CA ILE A 2 -10.44 6.79 5.31
C ILE A 2 -11.73 7.32 4.67
N GLU A 3 -11.68 8.50 4.09
CA GLU A 3 -12.78 9.11 3.34
C GLU A 3 -12.32 9.40 1.92
N VAL A 4 -13.07 8.95 0.93
CA VAL A 4 -12.83 9.16 -0.51
C VAL A 4 -13.95 10.01 -1.07
N LYS A 5 -13.60 11.09 -1.77
CA LYS A 5 -14.53 12.07 -2.32
C LYS A 5 -14.31 12.27 -3.81
N HIS A 6 -15.30 11.88 -4.61
CA HIS A 6 -15.31 12.11 -6.05
C HIS A 6 -14.00 11.75 -6.75
N LEU A 7 -13.41 10.60 -6.33
CA LEU A 7 -12.10 10.17 -6.81
C LEU A 7 -12.15 9.77 -8.28
N GLU A 8 -11.29 10.38 -9.07
CA GLU A 8 -11.12 10.06 -10.48
C GLU A 8 -9.66 9.75 -10.80
N LYS A 9 -9.44 8.82 -11.71
CA LYS A 9 -8.10 8.50 -12.21
C LYS A 9 -8.13 8.28 -13.71
N TYR A 10 -7.27 9.01 -14.38
CA TYR A 10 -7.06 8.94 -15.83
C TYR A 10 -5.63 8.48 -16.12
N TYR A 11 -5.49 7.63 -17.13
CA TYR A 11 -4.21 7.24 -17.71
C TYR A 11 -4.20 7.56 -19.20
N GLY A 12 -3.03 7.90 -19.73
CA GLY A 12 -2.82 8.21 -21.14
C GLY A 12 -2.46 9.66 -21.39
N SER A 13 -2.01 9.94 -22.60
CA SER A 13 -1.68 11.26 -23.15
C SER A 13 -2.09 11.29 -24.63
N ASP A 14 -2.13 12.50 -25.23
CA ASP A 14 -2.23 12.72 -26.68
C ASP A 14 -3.36 11.96 -27.39
N GLY A 15 -4.58 12.08 -26.89
CA GLY A 15 -5.79 11.65 -27.59
C GLY A 15 -6.33 10.28 -27.21
N THR A 16 -5.62 9.50 -26.38
CA THR A 16 -6.15 8.25 -25.84
C THR A 16 -6.12 8.27 -24.32
N VAL A 17 -7.21 8.74 -23.71
CA VAL A 17 -7.36 8.78 -22.25
C VAL A 17 -8.25 7.64 -21.80
N THR A 18 -7.74 6.80 -20.90
CA THR A 18 -8.53 5.75 -20.23
C THR A 18 -8.92 6.24 -18.85
N LYS A 19 -10.21 6.33 -18.57
CA LYS A 19 -10.75 6.62 -17.24
C LYS A 19 -10.75 5.32 -16.44
N ALA A 20 -9.85 5.18 -15.50
CA ALA A 20 -9.69 3.99 -14.67
C ALA A 20 -10.55 4.05 -13.39
N LEU A 21 -10.78 5.25 -12.85
CA LEU A 21 -11.73 5.51 -11.77
C LEU A 21 -12.65 6.66 -12.20
N ASP A 22 -13.93 6.50 -11.90
CA ASP A 22 -14.99 7.44 -12.30
C ASP A 22 -15.89 7.76 -11.10
N ASP A 23 -15.65 8.94 -10.50
CA ASP A 23 -16.46 9.50 -9.41
C ASP A 23 -16.72 8.54 -8.24
N ILE A 24 -15.63 7.97 -7.69
CA ILE A 24 -15.70 7.03 -6.57
C ILE A 24 -15.77 7.81 -5.26
N SER A 25 -16.81 7.53 -4.46
CA SER A 25 -16.96 8.13 -3.12
C SER A 25 -17.40 7.08 -2.11
N PHE A 26 -16.69 7.00 -0.98
CA PHE A 26 -17.06 6.14 0.16
C PHE A 26 -16.29 6.54 1.42
N ILE A 27 -16.72 6.00 2.56
CA ILE A 27 -16.02 6.13 3.84
C ILE A 27 -15.76 4.71 4.37
N SER A 28 -14.56 4.48 4.89
CA SER A 28 -14.18 3.29 5.64
C SER A 28 -13.75 3.69 7.05
N TYR A 29 -14.34 3.06 8.05
CA TYR A 29 -14.12 3.36 9.46
C TYR A 29 -13.00 2.49 10.04
N ASP A 30 -12.47 2.92 11.19
CA ASP A 30 -11.44 2.16 11.90
C ASP A 30 -12.02 0.80 12.37
N GLY A 31 -11.26 -0.27 12.17
CA GLY A 31 -11.67 -1.64 12.47
C GLY A 31 -12.61 -2.27 11.44
N GLU A 32 -12.95 -1.56 10.36
CA GLU A 32 -13.81 -2.08 9.31
C GLU A 32 -13.04 -2.99 8.34
N PHE A 33 -13.71 -4.03 7.86
CA PHE A 33 -13.25 -4.86 6.74
C PHE A 33 -14.01 -4.48 5.47
N LEU A 34 -13.36 -3.75 4.58
CA LEU A 34 -13.92 -3.32 3.30
C LEU A 34 -13.46 -4.24 2.17
N CYS A 35 -14.40 -4.82 1.43
CA CYS A 35 -14.12 -5.64 0.27
C CYS A 35 -14.46 -4.91 -1.04
N ILE A 36 -13.48 -4.77 -1.94
CA ILE A 36 -13.65 -4.17 -3.27
C ILE A 36 -13.72 -5.28 -4.30
N MET A 37 -14.89 -5.47 -4.91
CA MET A 37 -15.16 -6.52 -5.90
C MET A 37 -15.46 -5.92 -7.26
N GLY A 38 -15.26 -6.72 -8.33
CA GLY A 38 -15.56 -6.35 -9.72
C GLY A 38 -14.77 -7.17 -10.72
N ALA A 39 -15.12 -7.07 -11.99
CA ALA A 39 -14.45 -7.75 -13.09
C ALA A 39 -12.97 -7.36 -13.24
N SER A 40 -12.19 -8.15 -13.98
CA SER A 40 -10.81 -7.73 -14.34
C SER A 40 -10.85 -6.42 -15.13
N GLY A 41 -9.91 -5.52 -14.83
CA GLY A 41 -9.85 -4.19 -15.45
C GLY A 41 -10.83 -3.15 -14.90
N SER A 42 -11.63 -3.45 -13.87
CA SER A 42 -12.60 -2.50 -13.29
C SER A 42 -12.00 -1.43 -12.35
N GLY A 43 -10.68 -1.24 -12.34
CA GLY A 43 -10.03 -0.19 -11.56
C GLY A 43 -9.70 -0.53 -10.11
N LYS A 44 -9.93 -1.77 -9.61
CA LYS A 44 -9.67 -2.16 -8.22
C LYS A 44 -8.22 -1.89 -7.76
N SER A 45 -7.26 -2.32 -8.55
CA SER A 45 -5.84 -2.09 -8.25
C SER A 45 -5.47 -0.61 -8.34
N THR A 46 -6.08 0.13 -9.27
CA THR A 46 -5.92 1.58 -9.37
C THR A 46 -6.44 2.28 -8.11
N LEU A 47 -7.61 1.89 -7.63
CA LEU A 47 -8.17 2.43 -6.39
C LEU A 47 -7.26 2.15 -5.21
N LEU A 48 -6.79 0.90 -5.04
CA LEU A 48 -5.85 0.55 -3.98
C LEU A 48 -4.54 1.33 -4.08
N ASN A 49 -4.01 1.55 -5.28
CA ASN A 49 -2.80 2.36 -5.49
C ASN A 49 -3.01 3.83 -5.10
N CYS A 50 -4.17 4.41 -5.40
CA CYS A 50 -4.50 5.77 -4.96
C CYS A 50 -4.67 5.84 -3.44
N LEU A 51 -5.42 4.91 -2.82
CA LEU A 51 -5.63 4.84 -1.37
C LEU A 51 -4.30 4.68 -0.62
N SER A 52 -3.35 4.00 -1.22
CA SER A 52 -2.03 3.76 -0.65
C SER A 52 -1.00 4.84 -0.96
N THR A 53 -1.40 5.88 -1.67
CA THR A 53 -0.51 6.96 -2.12
C THR A 53 0.67 6.50 -2.99
N ILE A 54 0.59 5.29 -3.58
CA ILE A 54 1.54 4.80 -4.59
C ILE A 54 1.31 5.55 -5.90
N ASP A 55 0.05 5.81 -6.22
CA ASP A 55 -0.36 6.63 -7.37
C ASP A 55 -1.19 7.82 -6.87
N CYS A 56 -1.19 8.91 -7.64
CA CYS A 56 -1.95 10.11 -7.32
C CYS A 56 -3.31 10.08 -8.04
N ALA A 57 -4.34 10.60 -7.40
CA ALA A 57 -5.61 10.87 -8.05
C ALA A 57 -5.44 11.89 -9.19
N SER A 58 -6.30 11.83 -10.21
CA SER A 58 -6.39 12.87 -11.24
C SER A 58 -7.37 13.97 -10.85
N ALA A 59 -8.41 13.62 -10.07
CA ALA A 59 -9.36 14.55 -9.45
C ALA A 59 -10.01 13.90 -8.22
N GLY A 60 -10.68 14.68 -7.41
CA GLY A 60 -11.25 14.24 -6.13
C GLY A 60 -10.22 14.28 -5.01
N ASP A 61 -10.56 13.75 -3.84
CA ASP A 61 -9.70 13.80 -2.67
C ASP A 61 -9.78 12.49 -1.86
N ILE A 62 -8.67 12.17 -1.20
CA ILE A 62 -8.57 11.07 -0.23
C ILE A 62 -8.10 11.66 1.09
N LEU A 63 -8.93 11.47 2.13
CA LEU A 63 -8.60 11.94 3.47
C LEU A 63 -8.34 10.76 4.40
N PHE A 64 -7.27 10.84 5.15
CA PHE A 64 -6.96 9.92 6.25
C PHE A 64 -7.09 10.66 7.57
N ASN A 65 -8.04 10.25 8.40
CA ASN A 65 -8.38 10.92 9.66
C ASN A 65 -8.57 12.44 9.51
N GLY A 66 -9.24 12.86 8.41
CA GLY A 66 -9.52 14.25 8.09
C GLY A 66 -8.37 15.03 7.43
N VAL A 67 -7.20 14.41 7.22
CA VAL A 67 -6.06 15.04 6.52
C VAL A 67 -6.06 14.58 5.06
N SER A 68 -6.17 15.54 4.13
CA SER A 68 -6.12 15.29 2.69
C SER A 68 -4.71 14.89 2.24
N PHE A 69 -4.61 13.88 1.39
CA PHE A 69 -3.33 13.47 0.78
C PHE A 69 -2.75 14.53 -0.14
N ASP A 70 -3.59 15.32 -0.79
CA ASP A 70 -3.15 16.41 -1.67
C ASP A 70 -2.48 17.55 -0.90
N SER A 71 -2.76 17.68 0.40
CA SER A 71 -2.09 18.65 1.27
C SER A 71 -0.67 18.25 1.67
N LEU A 72 -0.27 16.99 1.46
CA LEU A 72 1.00 16.43 1.90
C LEU A 72 2.07 16.51 0.81
N LYS A 73 3.30 16.83 1.22
CA LYS A 73 4.47 16.76 0.34
C LYS A 73 4.85 15.30 0.06
N LYS A 74 5.60 15.04 -1.01
CA LYS A 74 6.07 13.69 -1.36
C LYS A 74 6.82 12.98 -0.23
N SER A 75 7.63 13.71 0.54
CA SER A 75 8.34 13.17 1.70
C SER A 75 7.40 12.78 2.85
N GLU A 76 6.33 13.55 3.05
CA GLU A 76 5.31 13.29 4.06
C GLU A 76 4.44 12.09 3.67
N LEU A 77 4.08 11.95 2.39
CA LEU A 77 3.42 10.76 1.87
C LEU A 77 4.26 9.49 2.04
N ALA A 78 5.59 9.57 1.84
CA ALA A 78 6.49 8.44 2.10
C ALA A 78 6.54 8.05 3.59
N ALA A 79 6.57 9.04 4.47
CA ALA A 79 6.49 8.81 5.92
C ALA A 79 5.12 8.25 6.32
N PHE A 80 4.04 8.77 5.73
CA PHE A 80 2.68 8.27 5.94
C PHE A 80 2.57 6.77 5.59
N ARG A 81 3.02 6.35 4.38
CA ARG A 81 3.03 4.94 3.98
C ARG A 81 3.76 4.07 4.98
N ARG A 82 4.95 4.52 5.41
CA ARG A 82 5.80 3.78 6.36
C ARG A 82 5.11 3.50 7.69
N HIS A 83 4.37 4.47 8.22
CA HIS A 83 3.84 4.40 9.57
C HIS A 83 2.38 3.95 9.65
N ASN A 84 1.61 4.09 8.58
CA ASN A 84 0.16 3.89 8.63
C ASN A 84 -0.35 2.76 7.72
N LEU A 85 0.47 2.28 6.77
CA LEU A 85 0.01 1.31 5.78
C LEU A 85 0.83 0.02 5.82
N GLY A 86 0.14 -1.10 5.65
CA GLY A 86 0.71 -2.40 5.33
C GLY A 86 0.17 -2.90 4.00
N PHE A 87 1.05 -3.50 3.18
CA PHE A 87 0.69 -3.99 1.86
C PHE A 87 0.90 -5.49 1.75
N ILE A 88 -0.07 -6.17 1.14
CA ILE A 88 0.07 -7.53 0.65
C ILE A 88 -0.15 -7.47 -0.85
N PHE A 89 0.91 -7.67 -1.63
CA PHE A 89 0.87 -7.61 -3.08
C PHE A 89 0.49 -8.95 -3.69
N GLN A 90 -0.23 -8.93 -4.80
CA GLN A 90 -0.61 -10.12 -5.55
C GLN A 90 0.60 -10.91 -6.05
N ASN A 91 1.67 -10.23 -6.45
CA ASN A 91 2.89 -10.82 -7.01
C ASN A 91 4.05 -10.87 -5.99
N TYR A 92 3.72 -10.92 -4.69
CA TYR A 92 4.65 -11.01 -3.56
C TYR A 92 5.67 -9.85 -3.45
N ASN A 93 6.09 -9.22 -4.52
CA ASN A 93 7.08 -8.13 -4.61
C ASN A 93 8.39 -8.43 -3.88
N LEU A 94 8.85 -9.68 -3.96
CA LEU A 94 10.15 -10.08 -3.43
C LEU A 94 11.27 -9.51 -4.30
N LEU A 95 12.36 -9.13 -3.67
CA LEU A 95 13.58 -8.72 -4.35
C LEU A 95 14.46 -9.96 -4.58
N ASP A 96 14.59 -10.36 -5.84
CA ASP A 96 15.31 -11.58 -6.23
C ASP A 96 16.81 -11.54 -5.88
N THR A 97 17.34 -10.34 -5.69
CA THR A 97 18.74 -10.12 -5.27
C THR A 97 18.96 -10.29 -3.77
N LEU A 98 17.92 -10.43 -2.99
CA LEU A 98 17.96 -10.58 -1.54
C LEU A 98 17.59 -12.00 -1.12
N THR A 99 18.20 -12.47 -0.05
CA THR A 99 17.81 -13.71 0.61
C THR A 99 16.40 -13.60 1.23
N LEU A 100 15.82 -14.72 1.64
CA LEU A 100 14.53 -14.74 2.34
C LEU A 100 14.57 -13.88 3.62
N GLY A 101 15.63 -14.04 4.42
CA GLY A 101 15.80 -13.26 5.65
C GLY A 101 15.92 -11.76 5.39
N GLU A 102 16.65 -11.36 4.35
CA GLU A 102 16.77 -9.96 3.94
C GLU A 102 15.44 -9.38 3.44
N ASN A 103 14.66 -10.12 2.64
CA ASN A 103 13.33 -9.71 2.22
C ASN A 103 12.39 -9.50 3.42
N ILE A 104 12.39 -10.41 4.40
CA ILE A 104 11.58 -10.27 5.62
C ILE A 104 12.07 -9.08 6.46
N SER A 105 13.38 -8.86 6.53
CA SER A 105 13.96 -7.78 7.35
C SER A 105 13.80 -6.39 6.75
N LEU A 106 13.57 -6.28 5.45
CA LEU A 106 13.62 -5.01 4.72
C LEU A 106 12.70 -3.94 5.33
N SER A 107 11.47 -4.29 5.68
CA SER A 107 10.52 -3.36 6.31
C SER A 107 11.00 -2.89 7.69
N LEU A 108 11.63 -3.76 8.46
CA LEU A 108 12.17 -3.44 9.79
C LEU A 108 13.40 -2.54 9.68
N LEU A 109 14.28 -2.81 8.69
CA LEU A 109 15.46 -1.99 8.39
C LEU A 109 15.07 -0.57 7.99
N ILE A 110 14.10 -0.41 7.09
CA ILE A 110 13.60 0.89 6.64
C ILE A 110 13.02 1.69 7.81
N ASN A 111 12.42 1.00 8.80
CA ASN A 111 11.88 1.62 10.01
C ASN A 111 12.94 1.84 11.12
N GLY A 112 14.21 1.55 10.85
CA GLY A 112 15.31 1.79 11.80
C GLY A 112 15.35 0.84 12.99
N ALA A 113 14.80 -0.37 12.86
CA ALA A 113 14.85 -1.37 13.93
C ALA A 113 16.28 -1.82 14.23
N ALA A 114 16.60 -2.05 15.51
CA ALA A 114 17.88 -2.57 15.92
C ALA A 114 18.11 -4.02 15.44
N GLN A 115 19.34 -4.37 15.09
CA GLN A 115 19.70 -5.67 14.51
C GLN A 115 19.22 -6.88 15.33
N GLY A 116 19.34 -6.82 16.66
CA GLY A 116 18.86 -7.88 17.53
C GLY A 116 17.33 -8.06 17.49
N THR A 117 16.59 -6.98 17.31
CA THR A 117 15.14 -7.02 17.13
C THR A 117 14.77 -7.64 15.79
N ILE A 118 15.52 -7.32 14.74
CA ILE A 118 15.30 -7.84 13.38
C ILE A 118 15.43 -9.37 13.37
N GLN A 119 16.54 -9.91 13.90
CA GLN A 119 16.78 -11.35 13.95
C GLN A 119 15.66 -12.10 14.69
N LYS A 120 15.29 -11.61 15.87
CA LYS A 120 14.19 -12.20 16.65
C LYS A 120 12.89 -12.19 15.83
N ARG A 121 12.56 -11.07 15.17
CA ARG A 121 11.33 -10.93 14.42
C ARG A 121 11.27 -11.82 13.18
N ILE A 122 12.41 -12.02 12.49
CA ILE A 122 12.52 -12.97 11.38
C ILE A 122 12.16 -14.39 11.86
N HIS A 123 12.75 -14.83 12.97
CA HIS A 123 12.46 -16.14 13.54
C HIS A 123 10.99 -16.30 13.95
N ASP A 124 10.43 -15.30 14.63
CA ASP A 124 9.04 -15.31 15.07
C ASP A 124 8.08 -15.41 13.87
N ILE A 125 8.29 -14.62 12.82
CA ILE A 125 7.46 -14.63 11.62
C ILE A 125 7.61 -15.96 10.86
N ALA A 126 8.83 -16.42 10.65
CA ALA A 126 9.10 -17.68 9.95
C ALA A 126 8.38 -18.85 10.64
N ASN A 127 8.46 -18.93 11.97
CA ASN A 127 7.76 -19.95 12.74
C ASN A 127 6.24 -19.85 12.62
N GLN A 128 5.68 -18.63 12.65
CA GLN A 128 4.22 -18.41 12.52
C GLN A 128 3.66 -18.87 11.17
N VAL A 129 4.43 -18.74 10.10
CA VAL A 129 4.01 -19.15 8.75
C VAL A 129 4.52 -20.54 8.34
N GLY A 130 5.15 -21.27 9.26
CA GLY A 130 5.65 -22.63 9.04
C GLY A 130 6.88 -22.72 8.13
N LEU A 131 7.64 -21.63 7.98
CA LEU A 131 8.89 -21.65 7.24
C LEU A 131 10.01 -22.26 8.09
N SER A 132 10.72 -23.24 7.52
CA SER A 132 11.91 -23.80 8.17
C SER A 132 13.07 -22.82 8.14
N LEU A 133 13.70 -22.60 9.30
CA LEU A 133 14.85 -21.71 9.47
C LEU A 133 16.15 -22.23 8.81
N ILE A 134 16.12 -23.42 8.20
CA ILE A 134 17.28 -24.02 7.52
C ILE A 134 17.66 -23.22 6.25
N HIS A 135 16.75 -22.37 5.75
CA HIS A 135 16.92 -21.61 4.50
C HIS A 135 16.93 -20.09 4.70
N ILE A 136 17.13 -19.60 5.90
CA ILE A 136 17.15 -18.16 6.20
C ILE A 136 18.58 -17.69 6.46
#